data_843f525dc4ab10175c26378902f49059
#
_entry.id   843f525dc4ab10175c26378902f49059
#
_cell.length_a   1.000
_cell.length_b   1.000
_cell.length_c   1.000
_cell.angle_alpha   90.00
_cell.angle_beta   90.00
_cell.angle_gamma   90.00
#
_symmetry.space_group_name_H-M   'P 1'
#
loop_
_entity.id
_entity.type
_entity.pdbx_description
1 polymer ?
#
loop_
_entity_poly.entity_id
_entity_poly.type
_entity_poly.pdbx_seq_one_letter_code
_entity_poly.pdbx_strand_id
1 'polypeptide(L)'
;EDFVDQMDDQYFADEFNNIPTEIKPYDKKASIELIWENKVGDNDAHNLNLIFSQEFVIAASSDGSLQKMQMATGETVWEREIPEEIMIGVGGNFENILFITKNSYLWCLDSEGNAIWKIFIDGEVLTTPVINNKKVYVRLANYEILQIDLKQGDIDWKYIHSTPALAFNGTSSLTFSDGVIYGGFGAGKLVAVHQNSGAFIWEADISQIKGVTDIDRLTDVLSKPIINDAQVYAVSTSGDLTSVDRRSADIIWTRKISSFNDIAFDGFDIYLAHKSDSIYSLDSKKNGKTNWRNADLQYRRITNPIIIGNHIAVGDFDGYVHLLNLETGVVEGRAQISSDVPIGKNIHPIGNNKILGIDLEGNVFYMQVKNV
;
A
#
# COMPACT_ATOMS: atom_id res chain seq x y z
N GLU A 1 18.71 24.90 1.09
CA GLU A 1 18.57 23.64 0.33
C GLU A 1 19.57 22.65 0.90
N ASP A 2 19.08 21.55 1.44
CA ASP A 2 19.93 20.60 2.15
C ASP A 2 20.84 19.88 1.14
N PHE A 3 22.10 19.72 1.49
CA PHE A 3 23.12 19.00 0.69
C PHE A 3 22.67 17.57 0.31
N VAL A 4 21.84 16.96 1.12
CA VAL A 4 21.23 15.64 0.88
C VAL A 4 20.29 15.68 -0.33
N ASP A 5 19.57 16.78 -0.56
CA ASP A 5 18.63 16.91 -1.67
C ASP A 5 19.32 17.13 -3.03
N GLN A 6 20.45 17.83 -3.01
CA GLN A 6 21.28 18.02 -4.22
C GLN A 6 21.98 16.72 -4.66
N MET A 7 22.31 15.82 -3.71
CA MET A 7 22.88 14.51 -4.03
C MET A 7 21.86 13.59 -4.72
N ASP A 8 20.56 13.70 -4.39
CA ASP A 8 19.54 12.88 -5.04
C ASP A 8 19.38 13.21 -6.52
N ASP A 9 19.41 14.49 -6.92
CA ASP A 9 19.32 14.90 -8.33
C ASP A 9 20.55 14.46 -9.16
N GLN A 10 21.71 14.31 -8.55
CA GLN A 10 22.93 13.89 -9.20
C GLN A 10 23.03 12.36 -9.38
N TYR A 11 22.41 11.57 -8.49
CA TYR A 11 22.36 10.11 -8.58
C TYR A 11 21.40 9.58 -9.65
N PHE A 12 20.45 10.38 -10.12
CA PHE A 12 19.54 10.00 -11.20
C PHE A 12 20.15 10.10 -12.61
N ALA A 13 21.33 10.67 -12.76
CA ALA A 13 22.03 10.70 -14.05
C ALA A 13 22.58 9.34 -14.48
N ASP A 14 22.68 8.37 -13.55
CA ASP A 14 23.15 7.00 -13.81
C ASP A 14 21.99 5.98 -13.89
N GLU A 15 20.98 6.25 -14.72
CA GLU A 15 19.81 5.35 -14.92
C GLU A 15 20.15 3.96 -15.50
N PHE A 16 21.42 3.64 -15.75
CA PHE A 16 21.82 2.40 -16.43
C PHE A 16 22.31 1.28 -15.50
N ASN A 17 22.41 1.49 -14.19
CA ASN A 17 22.86 0.45 -13.25
C ASN A 17 22.00 0.39 -11.99
N ASN A 18 20.72 0.03 -12.12
CA ASN A 18 19.84 -0.30 -10.99
C ASN A 18 20.22 -1.65 -10.34
N ILE A 19 21.46 -1.74 -9.86
CA ILE A 19 21.96 -2.93 -9.18
C ILE A 19 21.53 -2.84 -7.72
N PRO A 20 20.83 -3.87 -7.19
CA PRO A 20 20.47 -3.91 -5.77
C PRO A 20 21.71 -3.79 -4.88
N THR A 21 21.63 -2.97 -3.86
CA THR A 21 22.70 -2.87 -2.86
C THR A 21 22.91 -4.20 -2.16
N GLU A 22 24.17 -4.56 -1.93
CA GLU A 22 24.51 -5.71 -1.10
C GLU A 22 24.05 -5.47 0.34
N ILE A 23 23.62 -6.55 1.00
CA ILE A 23 23.24 -6.51 2.41
C ILE A 23 24.48 -6.20 3.27
N LYS A 24 24.45 -5.04 3.93
CA LYS A 24 25.55 -4.60 4.80
C LYS A 24 25.43 -5.17 6.22
N PRO A 25 26.58 -5.41 6.89
CA PRO A 25 26.57 -5.66 8.32
C PRO A 25 25.96 -4.47 9.09
N TYR A 26 25.33 -4.74 10.23
CA TYR A 26 24.71 -3.73 11.08
C TYR A 26 24.90 -4.06 12.55
N ASP A 27 24.75 -3.06 13.42
CA ASP A 27 24.79 -3.24 14.88
C ASP A 27 23.40 -3.72 15.35
N LYS A 28 23.33 -4.99 15.77
CA LYS A 28 22.06 -5.63 16.13
C LYS A 28 21.53 -5.10 17.46
N LYS A 29 20.43 -4.34 17.40
CA LYS A 29 19.68 -3.83 18.56
C LYS A 29 18.25 -4.33 18.63
N ALA A 30 17.77 -4.93 17.55
CA ALA A 30 16.48 -5.56 17.48
C ALA A 30 16.57 -6.94 16.81
N SER A 31 15.69 -7.85 17.17
CA SER A 31 15.53 -9.15 16.53
C SER A 31 14.12 -9.33 16.04
N ILE A 32 13.98 -10.10 14.97
CA ILE A 32 12.71 -10.55 14.42
C ILE A 32 12.69 -12.06 14.55
N GLU A 33 11.65 -12.59 15.18
CA GLU A 33 11.44 -14.02 15.36
C GLU A 33 10.16 -14.45 14.67
N LEU A 34 10.23 -15.47 13.82
CA LEU A 34 9.06 -16.09 13.22
C LEU A 34 8.25 -16.79 14.31
N ILE A 35 6.96 -16.44 14.43
CA ILE A 35 6.03 -17.13 15.33
C ILE A 35 5.42 -18.33 14.61
N TRP A 36 4.90 -18.10 13.39
CA TRP A 36 4.39 -19.14 12.52
C TRP A 36 4.40 -18.68 11.06
N GLU A 37 4.37 -19.66 10.17
CA GLU A 37 4.20 -19.52 8.74
C GLU A 37 3.20 -20.57 8.26
N ASN A 38 2.34 -20.18 7.29
CA ASN A 38 1.36 -21.11 6.70
C ASN A 38 1.17 -20.78 5.22
N LYS A 39 1.25 -21.78 4.36
CA LYS A 39 1.02 -21.63 2.93
C LYS A 39 -0.47 -21.75 2.62
N VAL A 40 -1.03 -20.74 1.93
CA VAL A 40 -2.45 -20.69 1.57
C VAL A 40 -2.72 -21.41 0.26
N GLY A 41 -1.81 -21.35 -0.70
CA GLY A 41 -1.92 -21.96 -2.02
C GLY A 41 -0.80 -21.47 -2.93
N ASP A 42 -0.85 -21.80 -4.22
CA ASP A 42 0.12 -21.32 -5.19
C ASP A 42 -0.26 -19.92 -5.68
N ASN A 43 0.71 -19.01 -5.70
CA ASN A 43 0.45 -17.61 -5.95
C ASN A 43 1.28 -17.04 -7.11
N ASP A 44 0.58 -16.62 -8.18
CA ASP A 44 1.14 -15.88 -9.32
C ASP A 44 0.66 -14.42 -9.36
N ALA A 45 -0.16 -13.99 -8.39
CA ALA A 45 -0.73 -12.65 -8.33
C ALA A 45 0.02 -11.75 -7.34
N HIS A 46 0.35 -10.54 -7.77
CA HIS A 46 1.10 -9.57 -6.96
C HIS A 46 0.23 -8.67 -6.06
N ASN A 47 -1.10 -8.70 -6.24
CA ASN A 47 -2.03 -7.80 -5.56
C ASN A 47 -2.89 -8.51 -4.49
N LEU A 48 -2.39 -9.60 -3.91
CA LEU A 48 -3.03 -10.25 -2.78
C LEU A 48 -2.75 -9.49 -1.49
N ASN A 49 -3.73 -9.48 -0.61
CA ASN A 49 -3.70 -8.81 0.67
C ASN A 49 -4.34 -9.69 1.74
N LEU A 50 -4.23 -9.26 2.98
CA LEU A 50 -4.75 -9.97 4.15
C LEU A 50 -5.84 -9.13 4.81
N ILE A 51 -6.87 -9.78 5.35
CA ILE A 51 -7.69 -9.18 6.40
C ILE A 51 -7.41 -9.90 7.72
N PHE A 52 -7.34 -9.13 8.81
CA PHE A 52 -6.96 -9.66 10.11
C PHE A 52 -7.69 -8.96 11.25
N SER A 53 -7.79 -9.68 12.37
CA SER A 53 -8.27 -9.21 13.66
C SER A 53 -7.29 -9.63 14.75
N GLN A 54 -7.66 -9.47 16.01
CA GLN A 54 -6.85 -10.00 17.12
C GLN A 54 -6.85 -11.54 17.16
N GLU A 55 -7.89 -12.18 16.61
CA GLU A 55 -8.10 -13.64 16.71
C GLU A 55 -7.79 -14.38 15.41
N PHE A 56 -8.04 -13.78 14.27
CA PHE A 56 -7.99 -14.46 12.97
C PHE A 56 -7.28 -13.66 11.88
N VAL A 57 -6.78 -14.39 10.90
CA VAL A 57 -6.29 -13.90 9.60
C VAL A 57 -7.05 -14.61 8.49
N ILE A 58 -7.41 -13.88 7.44
CA ILE A 58 -7.92 -14.46 6.20
C ILE A 58 -6.99 -14.07 5.07
N ALA A 59 -6.58 -15.04 4.29
CA ALA A 59 -5.72 -14.89 3.12
C ALA A 59 -6.29 -15.68 1.95
N ALA A 60 -5.91 -15.25 0.75
CA ALA A 60 -6.20 -15.93 -0.50
C ALA A 60 -4.92 -16.17 -1.29
N SER A 61 -4.96 -17.13 -2.22
CA SER A 61 -3.95 -17.30 -3.25
C SER A 61 -4.58 -17.22 -4.65
N SER A 62 -3.75 -17.06 -5.67
CA SER A 62 -4.23 -16.86 -7.04
C SER A 62 -4.89 -18.12 -7.63
N ASP A 63 -4.57 -19.31 -7.13
CA ASP A 63 -5.20 -20.56 -7.54
C ASP A 63 -6.68 -20.71 -7.10
N GLY A 64 -7.20 -19.76 -6.31
CA GLY A 64 -8.56 -19.76 -5.80
C GLY A 64 -8.70 -20.24 -4.36
N SER A 65 -7.61 -20.62 -3.69
CA SER A 65 -7.64 -21.04 -2.30
C SER A 65 -7.84 -19.86 -1.37
N LEU A 66 -8.75 -20.00 -0.40
CA LEU A 66 -8.96 -19.09 0.71
C LEU A 66 -8.83 -19.83 2.03
N GLN A 67 -8.12 -19.24 2.98
CA GLN A 67 -7.98 -19.81 4.32
C GLN A 67 -8.26 -18.76 5.39
N LYS A 68 -8.98 -19.19 6.44
CA LYS A 68 -9.07 -18.47 7.71
C LYS A 68 -8.20 -19.21 8.73
N MET A 69 -7.31 -18.49 9.34
CA MET A 69 -6.31 -19.02 10.28
C MET A 69 -6.44 -18.34 11.64
N GLN A 70 -6.06 -19.03 12.71
CA GLN A 70 -5.92 -18.42 14.04
C GLN A 70 -4.70 -17.50 14.06
N MET A 71 -4.85 -16.27 14.51
CA MET A 71 -3.75 -15.29 14.60
C MET A 71 -2.62 -15.77 15.51
N ALA A 72 -2.96 -16.48 16.59
CA ALA A 72 -1.96 -16.89 17.59
C ALA A 72 -1.06 -18.03 17.11
N THR A 73 -1.59 -18.98 16.34
CA THR A 73 -0.94 -20.25 16.00
C THR A 73 -0.71 -20.48 14.51
N GLY A 74 -1.40 -19.75 13.64
CA GLY A 74 -1.43 -19.99 12.21
C GLY A 74 -2.27 -21.23 11.80
N GLU A 75 -2.93 -21.92 12.75
CA GLU A 75 -3.74 -23.09 12.45
C GLU A 75 -4.97 -22.72 11.61
N THR A 76 -5.22 -23.49 10.56
CA THR A 76 -6.36 -23.30 9.67
C THR A 76 -7.67 -23.60 10.39
N VAL A 77 -8.59 -22.63 10.43
CA VAL A 77 -9.94 -22.77 10.96
C VAL A 77 -10.88 -23.31 9.91
N TRP A 78 -10.82 -22.76 8.72
CA TRP A 78 -11.50 -23.26 7.53
C TRP A 78 -10.72 -22.92 6.28
N GLU A 79 -10.96 -23.72 5.26
CA GLU A 79 -10.43 -23.56 3.90
C GLU A 79 -11.59 -23.61 2.90
N ARG A 80 -11.48 -22.80 1.86
CA ARG A 80 -12.44 -22.74 0.74
C ARG A 80 -11.69 -22.69 -0.56
N GLU A 81 -12.27 -23.31 -1.57
CA GLU A 81 -11.77 -23.28 -2.93
C GLU A 81 -12.77 -22.54 -3.82
N ILE A 82 -12.32 -21.49 -4.46
CA ILE A 82 -13.09 -20.72 -5.43
C ILE A 82 -12.73 -21.26 -6.83
N PRO A 83 -13.72 -21.60 -7.67
CA PRO A 83 -13.46 -22.20 -8.97
C PRO A 83 -12.98 -21.18 -10.02
N GLU A 84 -12.30 -20.13 -9.59
CA GLU A 84 -11.79 -19.05 -10.41
C GLU A 84 -10.47 -18.52 -9.82
N GLU A 85 -9.53 -18.12 -10.68
CA GLU A 85 -8.31 -17.46 -10.23
C GLU A 85 -8.60 -16.13 -9.53
N ILE A 86 -8.06 -15.94 -8.33
CA ILE A 86 -8.18 -14.70 -7.57
C ILE A 86 -7.02 -13.77 -7.95
N MET A 87 -7.35 -12.57 -8.40
CA MET A 87 -6.35 -11.60 -8.87
C MET A 87 -6.08 -10.51 -7.83
N ILE A 88 -7.10 -10.14 -7.04
CA ILE A 88 -7.02 -9.04 -6.08
C ILE A 88 -7.83 -9.37 -4.83
N GLY A 89 -7.24 -9.13 -3.71
CA GLY A 89 -7.85 -9.32 -2.40
C GLY A 89 -6.91 -10.10 -1.47
N VAL A 90 -7.29 -10.39 -0.29
CA VAL A 90 -8.61 -10.29 0.34
C VAL A 90 -8.83 -8.88 0.88
N GLY A 91 -10.00 -8.32 0.67
CA GLY A 91 -10.45 -7.05 1.23
C GLY A 91 -11.71 -7.22 2.08
N GLY A 92 -12.21 -6.11 2.61
CA GLY A 92 -13.42 -6.10 3.42
C GLY A 92 -13.17 -6.19 4.91
N ASN A 93 -13.95 -7.02 5.59
CA ASN A 93 -13.84 -7.31 7.02
C ASN A 93 -14.18 -8.79 7.30
N PHE A 94 -14.15 -9.20 8.57
CA PHE A 94 -14.42 -10.60 8.93
C PHE A 94 -15.85 -11.07 8.67
N GLU A 95 -16.81 -10.16 8.61
CA GLU A 95 -18.23 -10.48 8.33
C GLU A 95 -18.46 -10.55 6.82
N ASN A 96 -17.65 -9.85 6.04
CA ASN A 96 -17.81 -9.72 4.59
C ASN A 96 -16.44 -9.71 3.92
N ILE A 97 -16.07 -10.84 3.34
CA ILE A 97 -14.79 -11.09 2.68
C ILE A 97 -14.95 -10.78 1.19
N LEU A 98 -14.10 -9.90 0.67
CA LEU A 98 -14.17 -9.40 -0.70
C LEU A 98 -12.92 -9.78 -1.48
N PHE A 99 -13.09 -10.19 -2.74
CA PHE A 99 -12.00 -10.40 -3.68
C PHE A 99 -12.48 -10.27 -5.13
N ILE A 100 -11.51 -10.05 -6.03
CA ILE A 100 -11.76 -9.96 -7.47
C ILE A 100 -11.12 -11.15 -8.16
N THR A 101 -11.88 -11.80 -9.04
CA THR A 101 -11.37 -12.90 -9.87
C THR A 101 -10.88 -12.40 -11.23
N LYS A 102 -10.11 -13.22 -11.92
CA LYS A 102 -9.57 -12.97 -13.26
C LYS A 102 -10.63 -12.59 -14.30
N ASN A 103 -11.84 -13.11 -14.12
CA ASN A 103 -12.99 -12.84 -14.99
C ASN A 103 -13.75 -11.56 -14.61
N SER A 104 -13.15 -10.67 -13.82
CA SER A 104 -13.71 -9.40 -13.35
C SER A 104 -14.97 -9.57 -12.48
N TYR A 105 -15.10 -10.66 -11.75
CA TYR A 105 -16.15 -10.79 -10.76
C TYR A 105 -15.67 -10.35 -9.38
N LEU A 106 -16.44 -9.47 -8.77
CA LEU A 106 -16.35 -9.17 -7.34
C LEU A 106 -17.22 -10.17 -6.58
N TRP A 107 -16.59 -10.88 -5.67
CA TRP A 107 -17.25 -11.79 -4.73
C TRP A 107 -17.35 -11.17 -3.35
N CYS A 108 -18.46 -11.47 -2.67
CA CYS A 108 -18.62 -11.23 -1.25
C CYS A 108 -18.98 -12.55 -0.57
N LEU A 109 -18.18 -12.95 0.41
CA LEU A 109 -18.45 -14.12 1.25
C LEU A 109 -18.76 -13.68 2.68
N ASP A 110 -19.44 -14.55 3.44
CA ASP A 110 -19.62 -14.39 4.87
C ASP A 110 -18.37 -14.82 5.67
N SER A 111 -18.44 -14.73 7.01
CA SER A 111 -17.37 -15.11 7.93
C SER A 111 -16.97 -16.59 7.87
N GLU A 112 -17.86 -17.45 7.34
CA GLU A 112 -17.64 -18.89 7.19
C GLU A 112 -17.20 -19.26 5.77
N GLY A 113 -16.98 -18.25 4.91
CA GLY A 113 -16.56 -18.45 3.53
C GLY A 113 -17.66 -18.87 2.57
N ASN A 114 -18.94 -18.68 2.92
CA ASN A 114 -20.06 -18.94 2.01
C ASN A 114 -20.36 -17.70 1.18
N ALA A 115 -20.70 -17.90 -0.11
CA ALA A 115 -21.03 -16.79 -0.99
C ALA A 115 -22.35 -16.11 -0.58
N ILE A 116 -22.26 -14.77 -0.38
CA ILE A 116 -23.43 -13.92 -0.19
C ILE A 116 -23.93 -13.44 -1.55
N TRP A 117 -23.03 -12.86 -2.35
CA TRP A 117 -23.31 -12.41 -3.71
C TRP A 117 -22.04 -12.39 -4.56
N LYS A 118 -22.25 -12.35 -5.87
CA LYS A 118 -21.22 -12.23 -6.90
C LYS A 118 -21.73 -11.30 -7.99
N ILE A 119 -20.96 -10.28 -8.36
CA ILE A 119 -21.33 -9.34 -9.43
C ILE A 119 -20.19 -9.17 -10.43
N PHE A 120 -20.55 -8.91 -11.67
CA PHE A 120 -19.58 -8.57 -12.71
C PHE A 120 -19.21 -7.09 -12.59
N ILE A 121 -17.91 -6.78 -12.64
CA ILE A 121 -17.38 -5.42 -12.68
C ILE A 121 -16.93 -5.12 -14.10
N ASP A 122 -17.59 -4.16 -14.74
CA ASP A 122 -17.24 -3.72 -16.08
C ASP A 122 -16.01 -2.81 -16.03
N GLY A 123 -14.84 -3.41 -16.04
CA GLY A 123 -13.55 -2.74 -15.97
C GLY A 123 -12.51 -3.53 -15.18
N GLU A 124 -11.25 -3.18 -15.36
CA GLU A 124 -10.13 -3.78 -14.65
C GLU A 124 -10.01 -3.14 -13.25
N VAL A 125 -9.97 -3.97 -12.22
CA VAL A 125 -9.74 -3.55 -10.83
C VAL A 125 -8.27 -3.74 -10.53
N LEU A 126 -7.63 -2.75 -9.88
CA LEU A 126 -6.21 -2.80 -9.53
C LEU A 126 -5.94 -2.66 -8.03
N THR A 127 -6.96 -2.35 -7.24
CA THR A 127 -6.82 -2.22 -5.78
C THR A 127 -7.80 -3.11 -5.05
N THR A 128 -7.40 -3.52 -3.85
CA THR A 128 -8.26 -4.31 -2.96
C THR A 128 -9.57 -3.58 -2.66
N PRO A 129 -10.74 -4.23 -2.81
CA PRO A 129 -12.03 -3.66 -2.42
C PRO A 129 -12.07 -3.31 -0.94
N VAL A 130 -12.67 -2.18 -0.60
CA VAL A 130 -12.73 -1.66 0.77
C VAL A 130 -14.18 -1.52 1.24
N ILE A 131 -14.46 -1.90 2.49
CA ILE A 131 -15.74 -1.63 3.15
C ILE A 131 -15.61 -0.37 4.02
N ASN A 132 -16.52 0.57 3.82
CA ASN A 132 -16.69 1.73 4.69
C ASN A 132 -18.18 2.07 4.81
N ASN A 133 -18.68 2.29 6.04
CA ASN A 133 -20.09 2.62 6.32
C ASN A 133 -21.11 1.68 5.63
N LYS A 134 -20.89 0.36 5.69
CA LYS A 134 -21.76 -0.67 5.08
C LYS A 134 -21.88 -0.57 3.55
N LYS A 135 -20.91 0.03 2.91
CA LYS A 135 -20.78 0.11 1.47
C LYS A 135 -19.43 -0.46 1.05
N VAL A 136 -19.41 -1.08 -0.11
CA VAL A 136 -18.18 -1.57 -0.76
C VAL A 136 -17.70 -0.53 -1.77
N TYR A 137 -16.42 -0.26 -1.79
CA TYR A 137 -15.79 0.65 -2.74
C TYR A 137 -14.78 -0.12 -3.56
N VAL A 138 -14.89 0.06 -4.88
CA VAL A 138 -13.98 -0.55 -5.87
C VAL A 138 -13.37 0.55 -6.71
N ARG A 139 -12.07 0.46 -6.94
CA ARG A 139 -11.31 1.37 -7.78
C ARG A 139 -10.91 0.68 -9.07
N LEU A 140 -11.29 1.26 -10.22
CA LEU A 140 -10.94 0.73 -11.53
C LEU A 140 -9.65 1.35 -12.08
N ALA A 141 -9.01 0.66 -13.01
CA ALA A 141 -7.79 1.10 -13.69
C ALA A 141 -7.97 2.43 -14.45
N ASN A 142 -9.17 2.69 -14.96
CA ASN A 142 -9.54 3.95 -15.61
C ASN A 142 -9.88 5.08 -14.63
N TYR A 143 -9.50 4.93 -13.35
CA TYR A 143 -9.77 5.87 -12.25
C TYR A 143 -11.24 6.05 -11.86
N GLU A 144 -12.14 5.19 -12.31
CA GLU A 144 -13.51 5.17 -11.81
C GLU A 144 -13.57 4.66 -10.37
N ILE A 145 -14.52 5.18 -9.60
CA ILE A 145 -14.86 4.69 -8.26
C ILE A 145 -16.29 4.18 -8.29
N LEU A 146 -16.50 2.94 -7.87
CA LEU A 146 -17.82 2.36 -7.68
C LEU A 146 -18.14 2.32 -6.19
N GLN A 147 -19.37 2.71 -5.82
CA GLN A 147 -19.96 2.34 -4.54
C GLN A 147 -21.01 1.27 -4.77
N ILE A 148 -20.95 0.23 -3.96
CA ILE A 148 -21.79 -0.96 -4.10
C ILE A 148 -22.46 -1.21 -2.75
N ASP A 149 -23.75 -1.56 -2.74
CA ASP A 149 -24.45 -1.96 -1.52
C ASP A 149 -23.88 -3.27 -0.97
N LEU A 150 -23.46 -3.25 0.30
CA LEU A 150 -22.81 -4.41 0.91
C LEU A 150 -23.72 -5.64 1.02
N LYS A 151 -25.04 -5.46 1.15
CA LYS A 151 -25.97 -6.58 1.34
C LYS A 151 -26.41 -7.22 0.04
N GLN A 152 -26.59 -6.41 -1.01
CA GLN A 152 -27.24 -6.85 -2.25
C GLN A 152 -26.24 -6.94 -3.43
N GLY A 153 -25.11 -6.25 -3.36
CA GLY A 153 -24.15 -6.17 -4.45
C GLY A 153 -24.57 -5.20 -5.56
N ASP A 154 -25.63 -4.40 -5.36
CA ASP A 154 -26.07 -3.42 -6.36
C ASP A 154 -25.15 -2.19 -6.38
N ILE A 155 -24.86 -1.67 -7.57
CA ILE A 155 -24.07 -0.43 -7.71
C ILE A 155 -24.98 0.76 -7.39
N ASP A 156 -24.65 1.48 -6.30
CA ASP A 156 -25.39 2.67 -5.89
C ASP A 156 -25.04 3.90 -6.74
N TRP A 157 -23.75 4.11 -6.97
CA TRP A 157 -23.25 5.20 -7.82
C TRP A 157 -21.87 4.88 -8.41
N LYS A 158 -21.54 5.62 -9.44
CA LYS A 158 -20.25 5.59 -10.11
C LYS A 158 -19.71 7.02 -10.23
N TYR A 159 -18.47 7.24 -9.81
CA TYR A 159 -17.71 8.45 -10.10
C TYR A 159 -16.77 8.17 -11.27
N ILE A 160 -16.83 9.03 -12.29
CA ILE A 160 -16.01 8.93 -13.48
C ILE A 160 -15.11 10.16 -13.56
N HIS A 161 -13.81 9.95 -13.62
CA HIS A 161 -12.83 11.01 -13.84
C HIS A 161 -12.23 10.91 -15.24
N SER A 162 -11.83 12.03 -15.81
CA SER A 162 -11.14 12.01 -17.12
C SER A 162 -9.78 11.30 -16.98
N THR A 163 -9.58 10.28 -17.81
CA THR A 163 -8.32 9.53 -17.81
C THR A 163 -7.30 10.24 -18.71
N PRO A 164 -6.05 10.42 -18.28
CA PRO A 164 -5.00 10.92 -19.16
C PRO A 164 -4.73 9.93 -20.30
N ALA A 165 -4.21 10.41 -21.42
CA ALA A 165 -3.90 9.59 -22.58
C ALA A 165 -2.83 8.52 -22.29
N LEU A 166 -1.96 8.79 -21.31
CA LEU A 166 -0.94 7.88 -20.81
C LEU A 166 -0.97 7.89 -19.28
N ALA A 167 -1.01 6.71 -18.67
CA ALA A 167 -1.02 6.49 -17.23
C ALA A 167 -0.27 5.21 -16.87
N PHE A 168 0.22 5.12 -15.63
CA PHE A 168 0.75 3.85 -15.12
C PHE A 168 -0.39 2.82 -14.98
N ASN A 169 -0.03 1.54 -15.15
CA ASN A 169 -0.94 0.45 -14.83
C ASN A 169 -0.97 0.26 -13.30
N GLY A 170 -1.69 1.14 -12.62
CA GLY A 170 -1.83 1.16 -11.17
C GLY A 170 -2.78 2.26 -10.72
N THR A 171 -3.38 2.09 -9.55
CA THR A 171 -4.23 3.10 -8.93
C THR A 171 -3.95 3.16 -7.43
N SER A 172 -4.20 4.31 -6.81
CA SER A 172 -4.11 4.44 -5.36
C SER A 172 -5.30 3.79 -4.66
N SER A 173 -5.06 3.23 -3.48
CA SER A 173 -6.15 2.90 -2.56
C SER A 173 -6.88 4.14 -2.08
N LEU A 174 -8.16 3.99 -1.72
CA LEU A 174 -8.99 5.09 -1.24
C LEU A 174 -8.80 5.34 0.25
N THR A 175 -8.87 6.61 0.64
CA THR A 175 -8.90 7.02 2.05
C THR A 175 -10.22 7.71 2.37
N PHE A 176 -10.79 7.42 3.53
CA PHE A 176 -12.10 7.89 3.96
C PHE A 176 -11.99 8.74 5.22
N SER A 177 -12.59 9.93 5.23
CA SER A 177 -12.74 10.76 6.42
C SER A 177 -13.92 11.71 6.29
N ASP A 178 -14.72 11.81 7.34
CA ASP A 178 -15.84 12.77 7.49
C ASP A 178 -16.80 12.80 6.28
N GLY A 179 -17.11 11.63 5.73
CA GLY A 179 -18.03 11.49 4.60
C GLY A 179 -17.42 11.88 3.25
N VAL A 180 -16.09 12.01 3.17
CA VAL A 180 -15.32 12.30 1.96
C VAL A 180 -14.41 11.13 1.64
N ILE A 181 -14.29 10.82 0.36
CA ILE A 181 -13.34 9.87 -0.21
C ILE A 181 -12.21 10.65 -0.88
N TYR A 182 -10.99 10.30 -0.56
CA TYR A 182 -9.78 10.83 -1.19
C TYR A 182 -9.07 9.74 -1.96
N GLY A 183 -8.64 10.04 -3.18
CA GLY A 183 -7.89 9.11 -4.03
C GLY A 183 -6.88 9.83 -4.90
N GLY A 184 -5.77 9.16 -5.17
CA GLY A 184 -4.80 9.58 -6.17
C GLY A 184 -5.30 9.21 -7.57
N PHE A 185 -5.00 10.05 -8.54
CA PHE A 185 -5.42 9.89 -9.94
C PHE A 185 -4.24 10.08 -10.89
N GLY A 186 -4.47 9.79 -12.16
CA GLY A 186 -3.49 10.06 -13.20
C GLY A 186 -3.17 11.54 -13.36
N ALA A 187 -2.07 11.83 -14.03
CA ALA A 187 -1.59 13.19 -14.26
C ALA A 187 -1.34 14.01 -12.98
N GLY A 188 -0.94 13.37 -11.88
CA GLY A 188 -0.60 14.05 -10.64
C GLY A 188 -1.79 14.65 -9.88
N LYS A 189 -2.97 14.10 -10.05
CA LYS A 189 -4.19 14.61 -9.40
C LYS A 189 -4.46 13.91 -8.06
N LEU A 190 -4.85 14.71 -7.07
CA LEU A 190 -5.52 14.24 -5.85
C LEU A 190 -6.97 14.71 -5.91
N VAL A 191 -7.92 13.80 -5.77
CA VAL A 191 -9.36 14.10 -5.91
C VAL A 191 -10.11 13.75 -4.63
N ALA A 192 -11.08 14.61 -4.28
CA ALA A 192 -12.04 14.37 -3.22
C ALA A 192 -13.46 14.29 -3.77
N VAL A 193 -14.22 13.28 -3.33
CA VAL A 193 -15.63 13.09 -3.69
C VAL A 193 -16.47 12.80 -2.45
N HIS A 194 -17.75 13.15 -2.49
CA HIS A 194 -18.70 12.83 -1.43
C HIS A 194 -18.94 11.32 -1.34
N GLN A 195 -18.75 10.76 -0.16
CA GLN A 195 -18.90 9.32 0.08
C GLN A 195 -20.31 8.80 -0.25
N ASN A 196 -21.37 9.56 0.08
CA ASN A 196 -22.75 9.07 -0.08
C ASN A 196 -23.31 9.21 -1.50
N SER A 197 -22.75 10.09 -2.32
CA SER A 197 -23.32 10.42 -3.63
C SER A 197 -22.35 10.29 -4.80
N GLY A 198 -21.06 10.11 -4.53
CA GLY A 198 -20.02 10.18 -5.57
C GLY A 198 -19.84 11.58 -6.18
N ALA A 199 -20.49 12.61 -5.63
CA ALA A 199 -20.38 13.96 -6.17
C ALA A 199 -18.97 14.51 -5.98
N PHE A 200 -18.43 15.14 -7.02
CA PHE A 200 -17.15 15.82 -6.99
C PHE A 200 -17.14 16.94 -5.96
N ILE A 201 -16.08 17.05 -5.16
CA ILE A 201 -15.86 18.14 -4.22
C ILE A 201 -14.76 19.05 -4.73
N TRP A 202 -13.57 18.51 -4.89
CA TRP A 202 -12.41 19.23 -5.39
C TRP A 202 -11.34 18.29 -5.99
N GLU A 203 -10.44 18.87 -6.75
CA GLU A 203 -9.18 18.25 -7.14
C GLU A 203 -8.01 19.21 -6.90
N ALA A 204 -6.83 18.66 -6.64
CA ALA A 204 -5.57 19.39 -6.51
C ALA A 204 -4.52 18.76 -7.43
N ASP A 205 -3.78 19.63 -8.12
CA ASP A 205 -2.58 19.24 -8.87
C ASP A 205 -1.40 19.14 -7.91
N ILE A 206 -1.09 17.92 -7.44
CA ILE A 206 -0.01 17.69 -6.48
C ILE A 206 1.35 17.52 -7.14
N SER A 207 1.38 17.26 -8.44
CA SER A 207 2.60 17.19 -9.23
C SER A 207 2.42 17.87 -10.57
N GLN A 208 3.40 18.69 -10.96
CA GLN A 208 3.39 19.33 -12.27
C GLN A 208 4.02 18.42 -13.31
N ILE A 209 3.34 18.26 -14.44
CA ILE A 209 3.88 17.55 -15.61
C ILE A 209 5.14 18.30 -16.07
N LYS A 210 6.30 17.68 -15.93
CA LYS A 210 7.60 18.20 -16.38
C LYS A 210 8.24 17.14 -17.27
N GLY A 211 8.74 17.55 -18.41
CA GLY A 211 9.48 16.67 -19.31
C GLY A 211 9.06 16.77 -20.76
N VAL A 212 9.93 16.31 -21.64
CA VAL A 212 9.79 16.37 -23.09
C VAL A 212 9.22 15.06 -23.64
N THR A 213 9.50 13.93 -22.97
CA THR A 213 9.02 12.61 -23.38
C THR A 213 7.68 12.27 -22.70
N ASP A 214 6.95 11.34 -23.30
CA ASP A 214 5.69 10.87 -22.71
C ASP A 214 5.91 10.15 -21.37
N ILE A 215 7.04 9.49 -21.18
CA ILE A 215 7.42 8.82 -19.93
C ILE A 215 7.66 9.85 -18.82
N ASP A 216 8.34 10.96 -19.12
CA ASP A 216 8.57 12.04 -18.16
C ASP A 216 7.28 12.71 -17.69
N ARG A 217 6.19 12.54 -18.44
CA ARG A 217 4.86 13.09 -18.14
C ARG A 217 4.00 12.19 -17.26
N LEU A 218 4.46 10.96 -16.97
CA LEU A 218 3.78 10.06 -16.06
C LEU A 218 3.97 10.53 -14.62
N THR A 219 2.95 11.22 -14.09
CA THR A 219 2.97 11.82 -12.76
C THR A 219 1.90 11.25 -11.83
N ASP A 220 1.46 10.03 -12.09
CA ASP A 220 0.32 9.43 -11.41
C ASP A 220 0.53 9.33 -9.90
N VAL A 221 -0.55 9.46 -9.14
CA VAL A 221 -0.57 9.30 -7.69
C VAL A 221 -1.04 7.89 -7.38
N LEU A 222 -0.09 6.99 -7.15
CA LEU A 222 -0.36 5.57 -6.88
C LEU A 222 -0.39 5.25 -5.39
N SER A 223 0.19 6.09 -4.54
CA SER A 223 0.17 5.91 -3.09
C SER A 223 -1.20 6.26 -2.51
N LYS A 224 -1.57 5.56 -1.43
CA LYS A 224 -2.75 5.87 -0.64
C LYS A 224 -2.59 7.24 0.03
N PRO A 225 -3.51 8.21 -0.16
CA PRO A 225 -3.45 9.48 0.54
C PRO A 225 -3.56 9.30 2.06
N ILE A 226 -2.79 10.05 2.83
CA ILE A 226 -2.88 10.08 4.29
C ILE A 226 -3.54 11.37 4.75
N ILE A 227 -4.45 11.26 5.70
CA ILE A 227 -5.15 12.38 6.30
C ILE A 227 -4.61 12.66 7.70
N ASN A 228 -4.27 13.90 7.94
CA ASN A 228 -3.91 14.40 9.26
C ASN A 228 -4.68 15.73 9.52
N ASP A 229 -5.68 15.67 10.38
CA ASP A 229 -6.54 16.81 10.74
C ASP A 229 -7.05 17.58 9.50
N ALA A 230 -6.48 18.75 9.24
CA ALA A 230 -6.86 19.62 8.13
C ALA A 230 -6.10 19.34 6.82
N GLN A 231 -5.16 18.38 6.80
CA GLN A 231 -4.26 18.17 5.67
C GLN A 231 -4.42 16.78 5.07
N VAL A 232 -4.15 16.67 3.77
CA VAL A 232 -3.98 15.41 3.05
C VAL A 232 -2.58 15.38 2.48
N TYR A 233 -1.84 14.30 2.75
CA TYR A 233 -0.54 14.04 2.15
C TYR A 233 -0.69 13.05 1.01
N ALA A 234 -0.11 13.35 -0.14
CA ALA A 234 -0.07 12.46 -1.28
C ALA A 234 1.26 12.58 -2.01
N VAL A 235 1.76 11.48 -2.56
CA VAL A 235 3.02 11.43 -3.31
C VAL A 235 2.79 10.89 -4.71
N SER A 236 3.43 11.53 -5.69
CA SER A 236 3.39 11.10 -7.08
C SER A 236 4.58 10.20 -7.43
N THR A 237 4.45 9.47 -8.52
CA THR A 237 5.49 8.56 -9.04
C THR A 237 6.67 9.29 -9.67
N SER A 238 6.51 10.56 -10.05
CA SER A 238 7.50 11.34 -10.80
C SER A 238 8.07 12.54 -10.05
N GLY A 239 7.80 12.67 -8.74
CA GLY A 239 8.65 13.56 -8.01
C GLY A 239 8.11 14.53 -7.00
N ASP A 240 6.85 14.48 -6.61
CA ASP A 240 6.35 15.42 -5.61
C ASP A 240 5.56 14.72 -4.51
N LEU A 241 5.98 14.92 -3.26
CA LEU A 241 5.17 14.73 -2.06
C LEU A 241 4.54 16.08 -1.70
N THR A 242 3.24 16.12 -1.60
CA THR A 242 2.50 17.38 -1.41
C THR A 242 1.55 17.27 -0.23
N SER A 243 1.50 18.34 0.57
CA SER A 243 0.49 18.57 1.58
C SER A 243 -0.57 19.52 1.02
N VAL A 244 -1.83 19.11 1.11
CA VAL A 244 -2.99 19.84 0.60
C VAL A 244 -3.95 20.13 1.75
N ASP A 245 -4.50 21.33 1.83
CA ASP A 245 -5.61 21.63 2.73
C ASP A 245 -6.86 20.87 2.28
N ARG A 246 -7.41 20.03 3.15
CA ARG A 246 -8.51 19.12 2.79
C ARG A 246 -9.85 19.80 2.52
N ARG A 247 -10.01 21.09 2.84
CA ARG A 247 -11.25 21.86 2.62
C ARG A 247 -11.18 22.71 1.37
N SER A 248 -10.06 23.42 1.20
CA SER A 248 -9.90 24.38 0.08
C SER A 248 -9.19 23.78 -1.14
N ALA A 249 -8.55 22.61 -1.00
CA ALA A 249 -7.64 22.02 -2.01
C ALA A 249 -6.36 22.83 -2.26
N ASP A 250 -6.07 23.83 -1.42
CA ASP A 250 -4.86 24.65 -1.56
C ASP A 250 -3.62 23.81 -1.19
N ILE A 251 -2.57 23.95 -1.99
CA ILE A 251 -1.27 23.36 -1.70
C ILE A 251 -0.63 24.12 -0.56
N ILE A 252 -0.36 23.44 0.57
CA ILE A 252 0.31 24.01 1.73
C ILE A 252 1.83 24.00 1.52
N TRP A 253 2.37 22.86 1.10
CA TRP A 253 3.76 22.71 0.69
C TRP A 253 3.93 21.56 -0.27
N THR A 254 5.02 21.58 -1.02
CA THR A 254 5.45 20.54 -1.94
C THR A 254 6.93 20.27 -1.74
N ARG A 255 7.28 18.97 -1.74
CA ARG A 255 8.65 18.48 -1.64
C ARG A 255 8.95 17.59 -2.86
N LYS A 256 10.06 17.84 -3.56
CA LYS A 256 10.51 16.99 -4.65
C LYS A 256 11.04 15.66 -4.10
N ILE A 257 10.19 14.66 -4.10
CA ILE A 257 10.50 13.28 -3.73
C ILE A 257 9.40 12.37 -4.27
N SER A 258 9.77 11.25 -4.88
CA SER A 258 8.86 10.34 -5.58
C SER A 258 8.73 9.00 -4.87
N SER A 259 7.56 8.39 -4.98
CA SER A 259 7.32 7.04 -4.48
C SER A 259 6.29 6.30 -5.33
N PHE A 260 6.49 4.97 -5.49
CA PHE A 260 5.47 4.02 -5.96
C PHE A 260 4.75 3.32 -4.79
N ASN A 261 5.26 3.50 -3.58
CA ASN A 261 4.76 2.86 -2.36
C ASN A 261 3.84 3.79 -1.58
N ASP A 262 3.00 3.19 -0.75
CA ASP A 262 2.26 3.94 0.26
C ASP A 262 3.24 4.54 1.27
N ILE A 263 2.88 5.68 1.82
CA ILE A 263 3.64 6.35 2.86
C ILE A 263 3.11 5.95 4.24
N ALA A 264 3.98 5.95 5.26
CA ALA A 264 3.57 5.80 6.65
C ALA A 264 3.64 7.15 7.37
N PHE A 265 2.84 7.32 8.42
CA PHE A 265 2.75 8.56 9.18
C PHE A 265 2.47 8.27 10.66
N ASP A 266 3.22 8.88 11.58
CA ASP A 266 3.07 8.69 13.02
C ASP A 266 2.35 9.84 13.74
N GLY A 267 1.85 10.83 12.99
CA GLY A 267 1.24 12.05 13.51
C GLY A 267 2.19 13.27 13.46
N PHE A 268 3.48 13.05 13.23
CA PHE A 268 4.53 14.06 13.14
C PHE A 268 5.35 13.92 11.87
N ASP A 269 5.88 12.73 11.63
CA ASP A 269 6.79 12.44 10.54
C ASP A 269 6.15 11.52 9.48
N ILE A 270 6.50 11.80 8.23
CA ILE A 270 6.14 10.99 7.08
C ILE A 270 7.34 10.08 6.76
N TYR A 271 7.08 8.77 6.66
CA TYR A 271 8.06 7.79 6.23
C TYR A 271 7.75 7.32 4.83
N LEU A 272 8.72 7.44 3.94
CA LEU A 272 8.54 7.24 2.51
C LEU A 272 9.66 6.35 1.96
N ALA A 273 9.29 5.34 1.20
CA ALA A 273 10.21 4.58 0.35
C ALA A 273 10.27 5.26 -1.01
N HIS A 274 11.43 5.86 -1.32
CA HIS A 274 11.66 6.52 -2.60
C HIS A 274 11.67 5.50 -3.76
N LYS A 275 11.43 5.94 -4.99
CA LYS A 275 11.45 5.07 -6.19
C LYS A 275 12.75 4.28 -6.39
N SER A 276 13.86 4.69 -5.75
CA SER A 276 15.14 3.97 -5.69
C SER A 276 15.31 3.13 -4.43
N ASP A 277 14.24 2.92 -3.65
CA ASP A 277 14.25 2.18 -2.38
C ASP A 277 15.10 2.79 -1.25
N SER A 278 15.50 4.06 -1.36
CA SER A 278 15.96 4.81 -0.19
C SER A 278 14.78 5.13 0.71
N ILE A 279 14.95 5.02 2.01
CA ILE A 279 13.90 5.32 2.99
C ILE A 279 14.17 6.70 3.61
N TYR A 280 13.14 7.52 3.69
CA TYR A 280 13.20 8.86 4.26
C TYR A 280 12.27 9.01 5.45
N SER A 281 12.68 9.79 6.46
CA SER A 281 11.81 10.41 7.42
C SER A 281 11.76 11.91 7.15
N LEU A 282 10.55 12.44 7.05
CA LEU A 282 10.28 13.83 6.65
C LEU A 282 9.38 14.50 7.69
N ASP A 283 9.79 15.65 8.23
CA ASP A 283 9.01 16.44 9.19
C ASP A 283 7.81 17.10 8.48
N SER A 284 6.60 16.63 8.79
CA SER A 284 5.37 17.12 8.14
C SER A 284 5.07 18.59 8.44
N LYS A 285 5.52 19.09 9.60
CA LYS A 285 5.30 20.47 10.06
C LYS A 285 6.36 21.45 9.54
N LYS A 286 7.48 20.94 9.02
CA LYS A 286 8.56 21.74 8.43
C LYS A 286 8.64 21.56 6.92
N ASN A 287 7.48 21.55 6.26
CA ASN A 287 7.36 21.45 4.79
C ASN A 287 8.05 20.24 4.18
N GLY A 288 7.95 19.08 4.86
CA GLY A 288 8.58 17.85 4.42
C GLY A 288 10.11 17.85 4.51
N LYS A 289 10.70 18.66 5.43
CA LYS A 289 12.15 18.66 5.63
C LYS A 289 12.64 17.27 6.07
N THR A 290 13.72 16.80 5.45
CA THR A 290 14.32 15.51 5.77
C THR A 290 14.91 15.52 7.18
N ASN A 291 14.46 14.58 8.02
CA ASN A 291 15.09 14.26 9.31
C ASN A 291 16.27 13.33 9.08
N TRP A 292 16.06 12.25 8.36
CA TRP A 292 17.09 11.29 7.95
C TRP A 292 16.73 10.59 6.64
N ARG A 293 17.76 10.05 6.00
CA ARG A 293 17.69 9.17 4.83
C ARG A 293 18.55 7.93 5.05
N ASN A 294 18.02 6.77 4.69
CA ASN A 294 18.78 5.54 4.60
C ASN A 294 18.79 5.02 3.14
N ALA A 295 19.98 4.79 2.61
CA ALA A 295 20.20 4.29 1.24
C ALA A 295 20.76 2.86 1.21
N ASP A 296 20.79 2.14 2.33
CA ASP A 296 21.36 0.79 2.42
C ASP A 296 20.52 -0.27 1.70
N LEU A 297 19.27 0.07 1.36
CA LEU A 297 18.33 -0.83 0.70
C LEU A 297 18.00 -0.42 -0.74
N GLN A 298 18.86 0.40 -1.38
CA GLN A 298 18.58 0.88 -2.75
C GLN A 298 18.42 -0.29 -3.73
N TYR A 299 17.42 -0.16 -4.60
CA TYR A 299 17.04 -1.11 -5.66
C TYR A 299 16.71 -2.53 -5.16
N ARG A 300 16.34 -2.68 -3.89
CA ARG A 300 15.93 -3.95 -3.32
C ARG A 300 14.43 -4.21 -3.39
N ARG A 301 13.67 -3.39 -4.14
CA ARG A 301 12.22 -3.51 -4.32
C ARG A 301 11.48 -3.64 -2.99
N ILE A 302 11.73 -2.68 -2.11
CA ILE A 302 11.16 -2.72 -0.77
C ILE A 302 9.65 -2.52 -0.78
N THR A 303 9.00 -3.10 0.22
CA THR A 303 7.55 -2.97 0.44
C THR A 303 7.17 -1.56 0.90
N ASN A 304 5.87 -1.31 1.08
CA ASN A 304 5.39 -0.14 1.80
C ASN A 304 6.04 -0.11 3.21
N PRO A 305 6.57 1.04 3.66
CA PRO A 305 7.09 1.16 5.02
C PRO A 305 5.94 1.07 6.03
N ILE A 306 6.16 0.36 7.13
CA ILE A 306 5.23 0.33 8.26
C ILE A 306 5.94 0.75 9.55
N ILE A 307 5.18 1.37 10.46
CA ILE A 307 5.67 1.75 11.77
C ILE A 307 5.38 0.61 12.75
N ILE A 308 6.42 0.13 13.43
CA ILE A 308 6.33 -0.93 14.44
C ILE A 308 7.15 -0.59 15.68
N GLY A 309 6.49 -0.16 16.77
CA GLY A 309 7.16 0.36 17.94
C GLY A 309 8.09 1.53 17.62
N ASN A 310 9.38 1.38 17.87
CA ASN A 310 10.40 2.39 17.59
C ASN A 310 11.14 2.14 16.26
N HIS A 311 10.53 1.40 15.34
CA HIS A 311 11.15 1.05 14.07
C HIS A 311 10.23 1.31 12.88
N ILE A 312 10.85 1.51 11.73
CA ILE A 312 10.24 1.32 10.41
C ILE A 312 10.59 -0.09 9.94
N ALA A 313 9.59 -0.86 9.53
CA ALA A 313 9.82 -2.16 8.91
C ALA A 313 9.50 -2.10 7.41
N VAL A 314 10.33 -2.77 6.61
CA VAL A 314 10.14 -3.01 5.17
C VAL A 314 10.59 -4.42 4.82
N GLY A 315 9.88 -5.08 3.92
CA GLY A 315 10.31 -6.31 3.28
C GLY A 315 11.09 -6.04 1.99
N ASP A 316 11.84 -7.01 1.48
CA ASP A 316 12.55 -6.88 0.21
C ASP A 316 12.36 -8.10 -0.72
N PHE A 317 12.98 -8.03 -1.91
CA PHE A 317 12.85 -9.07 -2.94
C PHE A 317 13.58 -10.38 -2.63
N ASP A 318 14.55 -10.38 -1.70
CA ASP A 318 15.27 -11.57 -1.25
C ASP A 318 14.62 -12.22 -0.01
N GLY A 319 13.42 -11.77 0.37
CA GLY A 319 12.65 -12.33 1.49
C GLY A 319 13.11 -11.84 2.86
N TYR A 320 13.86 -10.75 2.92
CA TYR A 320 14.22 -10.13 4.19
C TYR A 320 13.15 -9.15 4.67
N VAL A 321 12.95 -9.09 5.98
CA VAL A 321 12.31 -7.98 6.67
C VAL A 321 13.38 -7.22 7.44
N HIS A 322 13.49 -5.92 7.18
CA HIS A 322 14.45 -5.01 7.78
C HIS A 322 13.75 -4.11 8.79
N LEU A 323 14.42 -3.84 9.93
CA LEU A 323 14.01 -2.86 10.94
C LEU A 323 15.00 -1.70 10.96
N LEU A 324 14.49 -0.51 10.68
CA LEU A 324 15.26 0.73 10.78
C LEU A 324 14.77 1.50 12.01
N ASN A 325 15.68 2.05 12.78
CA ASN A 325 15.34 2.89 13.92
C ASN A 325 14.50 4.11 13.47
N LEU A 326 13.39 4.37 14.14
CA LEU A 326 12.42 5.40 13.77
C LEU A 326 13.02 6.81 13.75
N GLU A 327 13.95 7.10 14.71
CA GLU A 327 14.53 8.43 14.88
C GLU A 327 15.78 8.66 14.02
N THR A 328 16.53 7.61 13.73
CA THR A 328 17.86 7.74 13.09
C THR A 328 17.94 7.13 11.71
N GLY A 329 16.98 6.27 11.33
CA GLY A 329 17.00 5.53 10.09
C GLY A 329 18.07 4.44 9.98
N VAL A 330 18.82 4.15 11.05
CA VAL A 330 19.85 3.12 11.05
C VAL A 330 19.22 1.73 11.13
N VAL A 331 19.72 0.78 10.33
CA VAL A 331 19.27 -0.62 10.42
C VAL A 331 19.70 -1.21 11.77
N GLU A 332 18.74 -1.71 12.53
CA GLU A 332 18.94 -2.29 13.87
C GLU A 332 18.52 -3.76 13.95
N GLY A 333 17.75 -4.25 12.98
CA GLY A 333 17.29 -5.63 12.94
C GLY A 333 17.03 -6.12 11.53
N ARG A 334 17.15 -7.43 11.32
CA ARG A 334 16.84 -8.08 10.06
C ARG A 334 16.56 -9.57 10.29
N ALA A 335 15.59 -10.11 9.56
CA ALA A 335 15.39 -11.56 9.43
C ALA A 335 15.03 -11.90 8.00
N GLN A 336 15.55 -13.01 7.50
CA GLN A 336 15.11 -13.62 6.24
C GLN A 336 13.98 -14.60 6.56
N ILE A 337 12.84 -14.41 5.91
CA ILE A 337 11.65 -15.25 6.11
C ILE A 337 11.67 -16.40 5.10
N SER A 338 11.83 -16.05 3.84
CA SER A 338 11.94 -17.03 2.75
C SER A 338 13.23 -16.73 1.99
N SER A 339 13.94 -17.78 1.50
CA SER A 339 15.13 -17.55 0.68
C SER A 339 14.69 -17.31 -0.76
N ASP A 340 15.13 -16.16 -1.32
CA ASP A 340 14.90 -15.78 -2.72
C ASP A 340 13.41 -15.62 -3.13
N VAL A 341 12.51 -15.48 -2.15
CA VAL A 341 11.09 -15.21 -2.38
C VAL A 341 10.77 -13.80 -1.92
N PRO A 342 10.32 -12.92 -2.82
CA PRO A 342 9.99 -11.55 -2.47
C PRO A 342 8.88 -11.47 -1.41
N ILE A 343 9.04 -10.56 -0.46
CA ILE A 343 7.95 -10.19 0.45
C ILE A 343 6.88 -9.46 -0.35
N GLY A 344 5.61 -9.81 -0.14
CA GLY A 344 4.47 -9.13 -0.74
C GLY A 344 4.41 -7.66 -0.36
N LYS A 345 3.86 -6.84 -1.24
CA LYS A 345 3.86 -5.37 -1.10
C LYS A 345 3.33 -4.87 0.24
N ASN A 346 2.37 -5.57 0.83
CA ASN A 346 1.71 -5.16 2.06
C ASN A 346 2.12 -6.07 3.22
N ILE A 347 2.92 -5.51 4.13
CA ILE A 347 3.12 -6.04 5.47
C ILE A 347 2.32 -5.17 6.44
N HIS A 348 1.87 -5.75 7.55
CA HIS A 348 0.96 -5.10 8.48
C HIS A 348 1.50 -5.11 9.91
N PRO A 349 1.49 -3.96 10.61
CA PRO A 349 1.83 -3.93 12.02
C PRO A 349 0.67 -4.49 12.86
N ILE A 350 0.97 -5.40 13.79
CA ILE A 350 0.02 -5.95 14.76
C ILE A 350 0.42 -5.50 16.15
N GLY A 351 -0.30 -4.54 16.70
CA GLY A 351 0.13 -3.85 17.91
C GLY A 351 1.49 -3.16 17.71
N ASN A 352 2.30 -3.10 18.74
CA ASN A 352 3.58 -2.36 18.73
C ASN A 352 4.81 -3.22 18.39
N ASN A 353 4.65 -4.53 18.27
CA ASN A 353 5.83 -5.42 18.19
C ASN A 353 5.62 -6.68 17.36
N LYS A 354 4.60 -6.76 16.54
CA LYS A 354 4.37 -7.92 15.66
C LYS A 354 4.08 -7.49 14.24
N ILE A 355 4.50 -8.30 13.28
CA ILE A 355 4.34 -8.07 11.85
C ILE A 355 3.63 -9.28 11.26
N LEU A 356 2.60 -9.01 10.48
CA LEU A 356 1.90 -9.97 9.64
C LEU A 356 2.15 -9.63 8.18
N GLY A 357 2.43 -10.62 7.35
CA GLY A 357 2.65 -10.42 5.92
C GLY A 357 2.35 -11.67 5.11
N ILE A 358 2.45 -11.52 3.81
CA ILE A 358 2.39 -12.61 2.84
C ILE A 358 3.51 -12.40 1.82
N ASP A 359 4.18 -13.48 1.44
CA ASP A 359 5.16 -13.46 0.37
C ASP A 359 4.51 -13.74 -1.01
N LEU A 360 5.31 -13.62 -2.08
CA LEU A 360 4.79 -13.83 -3.43
C LEU A 360 4.53 -15.30 -3.78
N GLU A 361 4.90 -16.25 -2.94
CA GLU A 361 4.53 -17.67 -3.10
C GLU A 361 3.28 -18.07 -2.31
N GLY A 362 2.65 -17.13 -1.58
CA GLY A 362 1.43 -17.38 -0.82
C GLY A 362 1.67 -17.88 0.60
N ASN A 363 2.89 -17.73 1.14
CA ASN A 363 3.15 -18.03 2.53
C ASN A 363 2.77 -16.82 3.38
N VAL A 364 1.79 -17.00 4.26
CA VAL A 364 1.44 -16.02 5.29
C VAL A 364 2.37 -16.22 6.47
N PHE A 365 3.02 -15.16 6.92
CA PHE A 365 3.95 -15.21 8.04
C PHE A 365 3.57 -14.23 9.14
N TYR A 366 3.80 -14.64 10.39
CA TYR A 366 3.58 -13.83 11.58
C TYR A 366 4.83 -13.81 12.44
N MET A 367 5.29 -12.62 12.77
CA MET A 367 6.58 -12.41 13.40
C MET A 367 6.46 -11.53 14.62
N GLN A 368 7.42 -11.66 15.53
CA GLN A 368 7.59 -10.79 16.68
C GLN A 368 8.89 -10.00 16.60
N VAL A 369 8.81 -8.71 16.82
CA VAL A 369 9.95 -7.81 17.00
C VAL A 369 10.27 -7.72 18.49
N LYS A 370 11.56 -7.89 18.83
CA LYS A 370 12.09 -7.76 20.20
C LYS A 370 13.30 -6.83 20.20
N ASN A 371 13.39 -5.94 21.17
CA ASN A 371 14.62 -5.21 21.43
C ASN A 371 15.63 -6.14 22.11
N VAL A 372 16.89 -6.02 21.74
CA VAL A 372 18.00 -6.84 22.26
C VAL A 372 18.69 -6.10 23.41
#